data_d26bf68986e24a86fd89241748bfba5d
#
_entry.id   d26bf68986e24a86fd89241748bfba5d
#
_cell.length_a   1.000
_cell.length_b   1.000
_cell.length_c   1.000
_cell.angle_alpha   90.00
_cell.angle_beta   90.00
_cell.angle_gamma   90.00
#
_symmetry.space_group_name_H-M   'P 1'
#
loop_
_entity.id
_entity.type
_entity.pdbx_description
1 polymer ?
#
loop_
_entity_poly.entity_id
_entity_poly.type
_entity_poly.pdbx_seq_one_letter_code
_entity_poly.pdbx_strand_id
1 'polypeptide(L)'
;CMSSAVAGYKATLGSDAVPCSYDDIALSDLFLLAGSNTAWAHPIVFRRIEDAKAKNPELKIIVVDPRRTDTAAMADLHLAITPGSDVILYSAMLHVLLWEGLVDEAFIAAHTTGFSTLRDKVRELTPAAAAATCGVAAADIVKAARWFGQAKAPLSMWCQGLNQSAHGTSNNAALIHLHLATGKIGQPGMGPFSLTGQPNAMGGREVGAMANLLPGHRNLASAAAREELATLWGVPSIPDQP
;
A
#
# COMPACT_ATOMS: atom_id res chain seq x y z
N CYS A 1 -2.05 -11.61 -10.16
CA CYS A 1 -2.74 -11.17 -8.93
C CYS A 1 -2.19 -9.84 -8.38
N MET A 2 -0.92 -9.53 -8.66
CA MET A 2 -0.20 -8.36 -8.11
C MET A 2 -0.06 -7.18 -9.08
N SER A 3 -0.61 -7.26 -10.28
CA SER A 3 -0.46 -6.22 -11.32
C SER A 3 -0.95 -4.84 -10.85
N SER A 4 -2.02 -4.80 -10.06
CA SER A 4 -2.53 -3.54 -9.50
C SER A 4 -1.57 -2.91 -8.49
N ALA A 5 -0.89 -3.72 -7.66
CA ALA A 5 0.14 -3.21 -6.76
C ALA A 5 1.36 -2.70 -7.54
N VAL A 6 1.81 -3.45 -8.56
CA VAL A 6 2.87 -3.01 -9.48
C VAL A 6 2.54 -1.66 -10.12
N ALA A 7 1.32 -1.54 -10.68
CA ALA A 7 0.86 -0.30 -11.30
C ALA A 7 0.74 0.85 -10.27
N GLY A 8 0.25 0.55 -9.06
CA GLY A 8 0.16 1.51 -7.95
C GLY A 8 1.54 2.04 -7.53
N TYR A 9 2.52 1.16 -7.31
CA TYR A 9 3.89 1.58 -6.99
C TYR A 9 4.53 2.40 -8.11
N LYS A 10 4.40 1.96 -9.37
CA LYS A 10 4.92 2.73 -10.52
C LYS A 10 4.30 4.12 -10.62
N ALA A 11 2.99 4.22 -10.42
CA ALA A 11 2.28 5.49 -10.51
C ALA A 11 2.63 6.44 -9.35
N THR A 12 2.94 5.92 -8.16
CA THR A 12 3.15 6.73 -6.95
C THR A 12 4.62 6.89 -6.57
N LEU A 13 5.44 5.86 -6.77
CA LEU A 13 6.86 5.84 -6.38
C LEU A 13 7.81 5.82 -7.58
N GLY A 14 7.27 5.74 -8.81
CA GLY A 14 8.07 5.70 -10.04
C GLY A 14 8.71 4.34 -10.35
N SER A 15 8.64 3.38 -9.45
CA SER A 15 9.25 2.07 -9.61
C SER A 15 8.38 0.96 -9.02
N ASP A 16 8.47 -0.25 -9.59
CA ASP A 16 7.90 -1.45 -9.00
C ASP A 16 8.87 -2.04 -7.96
N ALA A 17 9.02 -1.35 -6.86
CA ALA A 17 9.86 -1.77 -5.74
C ALA A 17 9.11 -1.57 -4.43
N VAL A 18 8.98 -2.64 -3.65
CA VAL A 18 8.40 -2.56 -2.30
C VAL A 18 9.43 -1.91 -1.38
N PRO A 19 9.13 -0.74 -0.77
CA PRO A 19 10.10 0.00 0.04
C PRO A 19 10.24 -0.52 1.49
N CYS A 20 9.82 -1.75 1.74
CA CYS A 20 9.78 -2.38 3.06
C CYS A 20 10.35 -3.79 3.02
N SER A 21 10.76 -4.29 4.18
CA SER A 21 11.21 -5.66 4.41
C SER A 21 10.42 -6.33 5.54
N TYR A 22 10.60 -7.65 5.71
CA TYR A 22 9.97 -8.35 6.83
C TYR A 22 10.52 -7.93 8.21
N ASP A 23 11.72 -7.36 8.25
CA ASP A 23 12.33 -6.90 9.51
C ASP A 23 11.66 -5.63 10.03
N ASP A 24 11.04 -4.84 9.15
CA ASP A 24 10.26 -3.65 9.51
C ASP A 24 9.07 -3.99 10.43
N ILE A 25 8.53 -5.21 10.34
CA ILE A 25 7.44 -5.66 11.21
C ILE A 25 7.81 -5.56 12.70
N ALA A 26 9.05 -5.88 13.06
CA ALA A 26 9.51 -5.81 14.44
C ALA A 26 9.75 -4.38 14.95
N LEU A 27 9.83 -3.41 14.06
CA LEU A 27 10.16 -2.02 14.34
C LEU A 27 8.96 -1.08 14.29
N SER A 28 7.83 -1.58 13.77
CA SER A 28 6.60 -0.81 13.58
C SER A 28 5.86 -0.60 14.91
N ASP A 29 5.16 0.51 15.03
CA ASP A 29 4.27 0.83 16.15
C ASP A 29 2.79 0.90 15.75
N LEU A 30 2.50 0.76 14.44
CA LEU A 30 1.15 0.64 13.90
C LEU A 30 1.14 -0.25 12.65
N PHE A 31 0.22 -1.21 12.61
CA PHE A 31 -0.11 -1.96 11.40
C PHE A 31 -1.46 -1.51 10.83
N LEU A 32 -1.48 -1.25 9.51
CA LEU A 32 -2.70 -1.13 8.71
C LEU A 32 -2.78 -2.33 7.78
N LEU A 33 -3.61 -3.33 8.11
CA LEU A 33 -3.78 -4.56 7.34
C LEU A 33 -5.04 -4.42 6.46
N ALA A 34 -4.87 -4.41 5.15
CA ALA A 34 -5.96 -4.11 4.22
C ALA A 34 -6.18 -5.21 3.19
N GLY A 35 -7.41 -5.72 3.09
CA GLY A 35 -7.78 -6.74 2.11
C GLY A 35 -6.88 -7.97 2.16
N SER A 36 -6.47 -8.37 3.37
CA SER A 36 -5.55 -9.48 3.60
C SER A 36 -5.96 -10.27 4.85
N ASN A 37 -6.39 -11.52 4.65
CA ASN A 37 -6.47 -12.47 5.77
C ASN A 37 -5.08 -13.05 6.03
N THR A 38 -4.20 -12.22 6.60
CA THR A 38 -2.79 -12.53 6.80
C THR A 38 -2.59 -13.76 7.68
N ALA A 39 -3.47 -14.00 8.65
CA ALA A 39 -3.45 -15.18 9.50
C ALA A 39 -3.50 -16.49 8.68
N TRP A 40 -4.19 -16.49 7.54
CA TRP A 40 -4.34 -17.68 6.69
C TRP A 40 -3.43 -17.64 5.47
N ALA A 41 -3.35 -16.49 4.80
CA ALA A 41 -2.60 -16.37 3.54
C ALA A 41 -1.09 -16.23 3.75
N HIS A 42 -0.67 -15.66 4.89
CA HIS A 42 0.73 -15.41 5.22
C HIS A 42 1.01 -15.74 6.70
N PRO A 43 0.85 -17.00 7.14
CA PRO A 43 0.87 -17.35 8.56
C PRO A 43 2.20 -17.01 9.25
N ILE A 44 3.33 -17.07 8.55
CA ILE A 44 4.63 -16.71 9.12
C ILE A 44 4.75 -15.19 9.33
N VAL A 45 4.22 -14.39 8.40
CA VAL A 45 4.15 -12.92 8.56
C VAL A 45 3.20 -12.58 9.71
N PHE A 46 2.06 -13.28 9.80
CA PHE A 46 1.10 -13.07 10.88
C PHE A 46 1.72 -13.39 12.25
N ARG A 47 2.49 -14.46 12.36
CA ARG A 47 3.23 -14.78 13.60
C ARG A 47 4.20 -13.65 14.00
N ARG A 48 4.91 -13.04 13.03
CA ARG A 48 5.77 -11.88 13.31
C ARG A 48 4.97 -10.67 13.82
N ILE A 49 3.73 -10.47 13.31
CA ILE A 49 2.82 -9.42 13.80
C ILE A 49 2.39 -9.72 15.25
N GLU A 50 2.02 -10.97 15.56
CA GLU A 50 1.68 -11.41 16.92
C GLU A 50 2.86 -11.17 17.89
N ASP A 51 4.07 -11.56 17.49
CA ASP A 51 5.29 -11.36 18.28
C ASP A 51 5.60 -9.88 18.49
N ALA A 52 5.39 -9.03 17.48
CA ALA A 52 5.57 -7.57 17.60
C ALA A 52 4.56 -6.98 18.59
N LYS A 53 3.27 -7.38 18.49
CA LYS A 53 2.21 -6.94 19.41
C LYS A 53 2.46 -7.42 20.84
N ALA A 54 2.95 -8.65 21.03
CA ALA A 54 3.29 -9.19 22.35
C ALA A 54 4.46 -8.43 23.01
N LYS A 55 5.46 -8.03 22.21
CA LYS A 55 6.61 -7.23 22.68
C LYS A 55 6.25 -5.77 22.94
N ASN A 56 5.31 -5.22 22.17
CA ASN A 56 4.83 -3.85 22.32
C ASN A 56 3.30 -3.83 22.41
N PRO A 57 2.70 -3.95 23.60
CA PRO A 57 1.26 -3.93 23.80
C PRO A 57 0.57 -2.64 23.30
N GLU A 58 1.30 -1.51 23.25
CA GLU A 58 0.79 -0.22 22.76
C GLU A 58 0.71 -0.14 21.23
N LEU A 59 1.39 -1.05 20.50
CA LEU A 59 1.29 -1.17 19.06
C LEU A 59 -0.18 -1.28 18.64
N LYS A 60 -0.62 -0.50 17.67
CA LYS A 60 -2.01 -0.52 17.18
C LYS A 60 -2.14 -1.33 15.90
N ILE A 61 -3.22 -2.10 15.81
CA ILE A 61 -3.56 -2.88 14.62
C ILE A 61 -4.90 -2.40 14.09
N ILE A 62 -4.90 -1.83 12.89
CA ILE A 62 -6.08 -1.47 12.11
C ILE A 62 -6.25 -2.53 11.03
N VAL A 63 -7.42 -3.14 10.95
CA VAL A 63 -7.77 -4.07 9.86
C VAL A 63 -8.89 -3.49 9.03
N VAL A 64 -8.68 -3.43 7.71
CA VAL A 64 -9.67 -3.02 6.71
C VAL A 64 -10.04 -4.26 5.89
N ASP A 65 -11.16 -4.87 6.21
CA ASP A 65 -11.67 -6.07 5.54
C ASP A 65 -13.20 -6.14 5.75
N PRO A 66 -14.00 -6.39 4.73
CA PRO A 66 -15.46 -6.53 4.88
C PRO A 66 -15.86 -7.67 5.82
N ARG A 67 -15.00 -8.66 6.00
CA ARG A 67 -15.23 -9.82 6.85
C ARG A 67 -14.46 -9.70 8.16
N ARG A 68 -15.04 -10.19 9.24
CA ARG A 68 -14.31 -10.39 10.50
C ARG A 68 -13.51 -11.70 10.42
N THR A 69 -12.36 -11.63 9.78
CA THR A 69 -11.41 -12.75 9.65
C THR A 69 -10.63 -12.99 10.94
N ASP A 70 -9.83 -14.06 11.00
CA ASP A 70 -8.94 -14.31 12.13
C ASP A 70 -7.91 -13.18 12.29
N THR A 71 -7.48 -12.58 11.18
CA THR A 71 -6.66 -11.36 11.21
C THR A 71 -7.41 -10.18 11.86
N ALA A 72 -8.68 -10.00 11.54
CA ALA A 72 -9.51 -8.95 12.12
C ALA A 72 -9.85 -9.20 13.61
N ALA A 73 -9.78 -10.44 14.06
CA ALA A 73 -9.99 -10.77 15.49
C ALA A 73 -8.91 -10.17 16.40
N MET A 74 -7.69 -9.94 15.89
CA MET A 74 -6.58 -9.28 16.60
C MET A 74 -6.64 -7.74 16.55
N ALA A 75 -7.51 -7.15 15.74
CA ALA A 75 -7.50 -5.71 15.49
C ALA A 75 -7.92 -4.91 16.74
N ASP A 76 -7.18 -3.84 17.03
CA ASP A 76 -7.62 -2.78 17.94
C ASP A 76 -8.74 -1.93 17.30
N LEU A 77 -8.77 -1.90 15.95
CA LEU A 77 -9.83 -1.27 15.16
C LEU A 77 -10.08 -2.08 13.87
N HIS A 78 -11.30 -2.57 13.72
CA HIS A 78 -11.73 -3.26 12.51
C HIS A 78 -12.71 -2.36 11.71
N LEU A 79 -12.32 -2.00 10.52
CA LEU A 79 -13.13 -1.26 9.56
C LEU A 79 -13.74 -2.26 8.56
N ALA A 80 -14.97 -2.71 8.85
CA ALA A 80 -15.71 -3.65 8.01
C ALA A 80 -16.36 -2.92 6.82
N ILE A 81 -15.53 -2.48 5.88
CA ILE A 81 -15.96 -1.61 4.77
C ILE A 81 -16.86 -2.34 3.76
N THR A 82 -17.74 -1.58 3.13
CA THR A 82 -18.43 -2.02 1.91
C THR A 82 -17.39 -2.32 0.83
N PRO A 83 -17.40 -3.53 0.21
CA PRO A 83 -16.46 -3.86 -0.86
C PRO A 83 -16.44 -2.83 -1.99
N GLY A 84 -15.23 -2.40 -2.38
CA GLY A 84 -15.02 -1.40 -3.43
C GLY A 84 -15.00 0.05 -2.95
N SER A 85 -15.12 0.31 -1.65
CA SER A 85 -15.07 1.66 -1.08
C SER A 85 -13.67 2.06 -0.56
N ASP A 86 -12.65 1.29 -0.85
CA ASP A 86 -11.28 1.48 -0.35
C ASP A 86 -10.72 2.86 -0.66
N VAL A 87 -10.83 3.33 -1.92
CA VAL A 87 -10.37 4.68 -2.32
C VAL A 87 -11.04 5.77 -1.49
N ILE A 88 -12.33 5.63 -1.23
CA ILE A 88 -13.10 6.62 -0.46
C ILE A 88 -12.64 6.61 1.00
N LEU A 89 -12.43 5.43 1.59
CA LEU A 89 -11.91 5.28 2.94
C LEU A 89 -10.55 5.99 3.09
N TYR A 90 -9.57 5.62 2.24
CA TYR A 90 -8.22 6.20 2.34
C TYR A 90 -8.20 7.69 2.00
N SER A 91 -9.04 8.14 1.08
CA SER A 91 -9.20 9.57 0.79
C SER A 91 -9.79 10.33 1.97
N ALA A 92 -10.76 9.75 2.69
CA ALA A 92 -11.31 10.36 3.90
C ALA A 92 -10.30 10.34 5.06
N MET A 93 -9.48 9.29 5.18
CA MET A 93 -8.35 9.29 6.12
C MET A 93 -7.34 10.40 5.77
N LEU A 94 -7.00 10.55 4.49
CA LEU A 94 -6.12 11.62 4.02
C LEU A 94 -6.71 13.00 4.29
N HIS A 95 -8.02 13.18 4.11
CA HIS A 95 -8.71 14.41 4.49
C HIS A 95 -8.42 14.74 5.97
N VAL A 96 -8.63 13.80 6.89
CA VAL A 96 -8.35 14.03 8.32
C VAL A 96 -6.89 14.41 8.54
N LEU A 97 -5.95 13.68 7.96
CA LEU A 97 -4.52 13.95 8.09
C LEU A 97 -4.16 15.39 7.66
N LEU A 98 -4.74 15.84 6.54
CA LEU A 98 -4.53 17.19 6.00
C LEU A 98 -5.11 18.29 6.87
N TRP A 99 -6.38 18.15 7.29
CA TRP A 99 -7.08 19.22 8.01
C TRP A 99 -6.76 19.25 9.51
N GLU A 100 -6.16 18.18 10.04
CA GLU A 100 -5.65 18.14 11.42
C GLU A 100 -4.13 18.40 11.52
N GLY A 101 -3.46 18.70 10.38
CA GLY A 101 -2.01 19.00 10.38
C GLY A 101 -1.12 17.80 10.71
N LEU A 102 -1.58 16.58 10.40
CA LEU A 102 -0.86 15.33 10.64
C LEU A 102 -0.03 14.88 9.41
N VAL A 103 0.35 15.82 8.56
CA VAL A 103 1.15 15.62 7.35
C VAL A 103 2.56 16.18 7.53
N ASP A 104 3.50 15.71 6.71
CA ASP A 104 4.86 16.26 6.64
C ASP A 104 4.98 17.17 5.42
N GLU A 105 4.75 18.46 5.61
CA GLU A 105 4.81 19.46 4.54
C GLU A 105 6.21 19.58 3.93
N ALA A 106 7.26 19.38 4.72
CA ALA A 106 8.64 19.45 4.23
C ALA A 106 8.94 18.26 3.30
N PHE A 107 8.53 17.05 3.70
CA PHE A 107 8.63 15.87 2.85
C PHE A 107 7.82 16.02 1.56
N ILE A 108 6.57 16.48 1.67
CA ILE A 108 5.70 16.71 0.52
C ILE A 108 6.36 17.66 -0.48
N ALA A 109 6.87 18.79 -0.01
CA ALA A 109 7.49 19.81 -0.86
C ALA A 109 8.78 19.31 -1.53
N ALA A 110 9.58 18.50 -0.81
CA ALA A 110 10.87 18.01 -1.30
C ALA A 110 10.77 16.79 -2.22
N HIS A 111 9.77 15.91 -2.00
CA HIS A 111 9.76 14.55 -2.57
C HIS A 111 8.50 14.19 -3.36
N THR A 112 7.51 15.09 -3.47
CA THR A 112 6.27 14.76 -4.17
C THR A 112 5.89 15.80 -5.23
N THR A 113 5.06 15.39 -6.19
CA THR A 113 4.43 16.27 -7.17
C THR A 113 2.93 16.04 -7.20
N GLY A 114 2.14 17.03 -7.66
CA GLY A 114 0.69 16.89 -7.79
C GLY A 114 -0.10 16.95 -6.47
N PHE A 115 0.53 17.27 -5.35
CA PHE A 115 -0.10 17.30 -4.04
C PHE A 115 -1.29 18.27 -3.95
N SER A 116 -1.20 19.46 -4.55
CA SER A 116 -2.30 20.44 -4.57
C SER A 116 -3.57 19.86 -5.21
N THR A 117 -3.42 19.16 -6.32
CA THR A 117 -4.53 18.50 -7.02
C THR A 117 -5.15 17.40 -6.15
N LEU A 118 -4.33 16.61 -5.46
CA LEU A 118 -4.81 15.57 -4.54
C LEU A 118 -5.57 16.20 -3.36
N ARG A 119 -5.01 17.25 -2.74
CA ARG A 119 -5.64 17.98 -1.64
C ARG A 119 -7.01 18.52 -2.04
N ASP A 120 -7.13 19.10 -3.24
CA ASP A 120 -8.41 19.62 -3.74
C ASP A 120 -9.42 18.50 -3.96
N LYS A 121 -9.00 17.34 -4.50
CA LYS A 121 -9.89 16.18 -4.71
C LYS A 121 -10.42 15.58 -3.40
N VAL A 122 -9.62 15.56 -2.34
CA VAL A 122 -10.06 14.97 -1.06
C VAL A 122 -10.80 15.97 -0.16
N ARG A 123 -10.91 17.22 -0.57
CA ARG A 123 -11.56 18.29 0.21
C ARG A 123 -12.97 17.91 0.67
N GLU A 124 -13.78 17.39 -0.23
CA GLU A 124 -15.18 17.04 0.02
C GLU A 124 -15.35 15.59 0.55
N LEU A 125 -14.28 14.81 0.58
CA LEU A 125 -14.29 13.45 1.08
C LEU A 125 -14.09 13.42 2.61
N THR A 126 -14.94 14.15 3.32
CA THR A 126 -14.92 14.16 4.78
C THR A 126 -15.29 12.80 5.35
N PRO A 127 -14.87 12.45 6.58
CA PRO A 127 -15.31 11.20 7.23
C PRO A 127 -16.82 11.03 7.27
N ALA A 128 -17.59 12.11 7.46
CA ALA A 128 -19.05 12.09 7.44
C ALA A 128 -19.60 11.74 6.06
N ALA A 129 -19.04 12.32 4.99
CA ALA A 129 -19.45 12.01 3.62
C ALA A 129 -19.07 10.57 3.22
N ALA A 130 -17.92 10.10 3.66
CA ALA A 130 -17.40 8.76 3.35
C ALA A 130 -18.14 7.64 4.12
N ALA A 131 -18.60 7.91 5.33
CA ALA A 131 -19.15 6.91 6.25
C ALA A 131 -20.31 6.09 5.63
N ALA A 132 -21.25 6.74 4.95
CA ALA A 132 -22.38 6.07 4.32
C ALA A 132 -21.94 5.13 3.18
N THR A 133 -20.98 5.56 2.36
CA THR A 133 -20.46 4.76 1.24
C THR A 133 -19.59 3.61 1.73
N CYS A 134 -18.75 3.87 2.73
CA CYS A 134 -17.85 2.86 3.30
C CYS A 134 -18.58 1.88 4.24
N GLY A 135 -19.77 2.21 4.72
CA GLY A 135 -20.50 1.37 5.66
C GLY A 135 -19.87 1.30 7.06
N VAL A 136 -19.01 2.28 7.41
CA VAL A 136 -18.34 2.36 8.72
C VAL A 136 -18.59 3.70 9.38
N ALA A 137 -18.48 3.77 10.69
CA ALA A 137 -18.74 5.00 11.42
C ALA A 137 -17.68 6.08 11.07
N ALA A 138 -18.10 7.33 10.88
CA ALA A 138 -17.20 8.45 10.64
C ALA A 138 -16.16 8.60 11.75
N ALA A 139 -16.54 8.34 13.01
CA ALA A 139 -15.62 8.36 14.14
C ALA A 139 -14.49 7.33 14.04
N ASP A 140 -14.77 6.16 13.45
CA ASP A 140 -13.77 5.11 13.25
C ASP A 140 -12.80 5.48 12.11
N ILE A 141 -13.28 6.16 11.06
CA ILE A 141 -12.41 6.72 10.00
C ILE A 141 -11.46 7.77 10.61
N VAL A 142 -11.98 8.68 11.42
CA VAL A 142 -11.16 9.71 12.12
C VAL A 142 -10.15 9.04 13.04
N LYS A 143 -10.58 8.04 13.81
CA LYS A 143 -9.70 7.29 14.72
C LYS A 143 -8.57 6.59 13.96
N ALA A 144 -8.86 5.92 12.86
CA ALA A 144 -7.86 5.26 12.02
C ALA A 144 -6.85 6.26 11.46
N ALA A 145 -7.32 7.39 10.94
CA ALA A 145 -6.48 8.44 10.39
C ALA A 145 -5.56 9.06 11.46
N ARG A 146 -6.10 9.38 12.64
CA ARG A 146 -5.31 9.93 13.75
C ARG A 146 -4.26 8.95 14.24
N TRP A 147 -4.61 7.67 14.42
CA TRP A 147 -3.65 6.65 14.80
C TRP A 147 -2.52 6.55 13.77
N PHE A 148 -2.87 6.51 12.48
CA PHE A 148 -1.89 6.48 11.40
C PHE A 148 -0.99 7.72 11.39
N GLY A 149 -1.59 8.92 11.50
CA GLY A 149 -0.86 10.19 11.51
C GLY A 149 0.04 10.38 12.72
N GLN A 150 -0.33 9.84 13.88
CA GLN A 150 0.42 9.96 15.14
C GLN A 150 1.46 8.86 15.33
N ALA A 151 1.31 7.71 14.66
CA ALA A 151 2.28 6.63 14.73
C ALA A 151 3.66 7.11 14.25
N LYS A 152 4.71 6.63 14.87
CA LYS A 152 6.09 6.95 14.48
C LYS A 152 6.54 6.13 13.28
N ALA A 153 6.15 4.86 13.25
CA ALA A 153 6.53 3.90 12.23
C ALA A 153 5.31 3.04 11.79
N PRO A 154 4.35 3.62 11.04
CA PRO A 154 3.23 2.85 10.52
C PRO A 154 3.65 1.99 9.32
N LEU A 155 3.31 0.72 9.36
CA LEU A 155 3.51 -0.23 8.27
C LEU A 155 2.14 -0.68 7.72
N SER A 156 1.86 -0.35 6.46
CA SER A 156 0.64 -0.80 5.79
C SER A 156 0.91 -2.06 5.00
N MET A 157 0.21 -3.15 5.30
CA MET A 157 0.32 -4.41 4.58
C MET A 157 -1.00 -4.75 3.91
N TRP A 158 -0.98 -5.12 2.64
CA TRP A 158 -2.19 -5.51 1.91
C TRP A 158 -1.94 -6.65 0.93
N CYS A 159 -3.03 -7.27 0.48
CA CYS A 159 -2.98 -8.38 -0.45
C CYS A 159 -4.12 -8.28 -1.47
N GLN A 160 -4.71 -9.41 -1.83
CA GLN A 160 -5.61 -9.55 -2.97
C GLN A 160 -6.93 -8.76 -2.83
N GLY A 161 -7.38 -8.45 -1.61
CA GLY A 161 -8.58 -7.64 -1.40
C GLY A 161 -8.48 -6.24 -2.00
N LEU A 162 -7.29 -5.62 -1.96
CA LEU A 162 -7.02 -4.37 -2.67
C LEU A 162 -6.71 -4.61 -4.15
N ASN A 163 -5.92 -5.65 -4.45
CA ASN A 163 -5.33 -5.84 -5.78
C ASN A 163 -6.34 -6.35 -6.80
N GLN A 164 -7.20 -7.33 -6.42
CA GLN A 164 -8.16 -7.97 -7.31
C GLN A 164 -9.49 -7.21 -7.35
N SER A 165 -9.43 -5.97 -7.75
CA SER A 165 -10.56 -5.05 -7.86
C SER A 165 -10.50 -4.34 -9.20
N ALA A 166 -11.66 -3.95 -9.74
CA ALA A 166 -11.75 -3.08 -10.92
C ALA A 166 -11.01 -1.74 -10.71
N HIS A 167 -10.84 -1.33 -9.46
CA HIS A 167 -10.13 -0.12 -9.06
C HIS A 167 -8.82 -0.42 -8.33
N GLY A 168 -8.24 -1.61 -8.47
CA GLY A 168 -7.10 -2.08 -7.70
C GLY A 168 -5.90 -1.14 -7.72
N THR A 169 -5.54 -0.57 -8.88
CA THR A 169 -4.45 0.42 -8.98
C THR A 169 -4.75 1.67 -8.14
N SER A 170 -5.97 2.18 -8.21
CA SER A 170 -6.40 3.34 -7.42
C SER A 170 -6.45 3.06 -5.91
N ASN A 171 -6.88 1.85 -5.52
CA ASN A 171 -6.88 1.42 -4.12
C ASN A 171 -5.46 1.44 -3.55
N ASN A 172 -4.52 0.86 -4.29
CA ASN A 172 -3.11 0.84 -3.91
C ASN A 172 -2.54 2.26 -3.82
N ALA A 173 -2.78 3.10 -4.82
CA ALA A 173 -2.31 4.49 -4.84
C ALA A 173 -2.87 5.29 -3.65
N ALA A 174 -4.16 5.17 -3.35
CA ALA A 174 -4.80 5.88 -2.26
C ALA A 174 -4.20 5.51 -0.88
N LEU A 175 -3.89 4.23 -0.66
CA LEU A 175 -3.19 3.79 0.54
C LEU A 175 -1.77 4.35 0.59
N ILE A 176 -1.02 4.29 -0.51
CA ILE A 176 0.36 4.80 -0.61
C ILE A 176 0.40 6.32 -0.36
N HIS A 177 -0.63 7.06 -0.80
CA HIS A 177 -0.73 8.50 -0.55
C HIS A 177 -0.76 8.85 0.94
N LEU A 178 -1.27 7.99 1.82
CA LEU A 178 -1.20 8.22 3.28
C LEU A 178 0.25 8.27 3.76
N HIS A 179 1.09 7.35 3.27
CA HIS A 179 2.51 7.31 3.59
C HIS A 179 3.27 8.51 3.03
N LEU A 180 3.01 8.87 1.76
CA LEU A 180 3.66 10.01 1.12
C LEU A 180 3.27 11.34 1.77
N ALA A 181 2.00 11.52 2.13
CA ALA A 181 1.53 12.74 2.79
C ALA A 181 2.11 12.91 4.20
N THR A 182 2.40 11.82 4.89
CA THR A 182 2.93 11.85 6.26
C THR A 182 4.45 11.69 6.35
N GLY A 183 5.15 11.55 5.20
CA GLY A 183 6.59 11.30 5.15
C GLY A 183 7.01 9.94 5.74
N LYS A 184 6.06 9.01 5.92
CA LYS A 184 6.29 7.74 6.62
C LYS A 184 6.63 6.62 5.64
N ILE A 185 7.75 6.79 4.96
CA ILE A 185 8.29 5.88 3.95
C ILE A 185 9.82 5.97 3.92
N GLY A 186 10.48 4.86 3.58
CA GLY A 186 11.93 4.84 3.39
C GLY A 186 12.75 4.88 4.68
N GLN A 187 12.13 4.67 5.83
CA GLN A 187 12.77 4.54 7.13
C GLN A 187 12.39 3.20 7.77
N PRO A 188 13.19 2.65 8.68
CA PRO A 188 12.90 1.38 9.35
C PRO A 188 11.52 1.38 10.03
N GLY A 189 10.78 0.29 9.85
CA GLY A 189 9.50 0.04 10.49
C GLY A 189 8.29 0.70 9.83
N MET A 190 8.46 1.44 8.72
CA MET A 190 7.36 2.18 8.10
C MET A 190 7.31 2.05 6.59
N GLY A 191 6.12 2.14 6.04
CA GLY A 191 5.91 2.22 4.59
C GLY A 191 4.78 1.34 4.07
N PRO A 192 4.51 1.43 2.77
CA PRO A 192 3.53 0.60 2.10
C PRO A 192 4.15 -0.73 1.68
N PHE A 193 3.62 -1.85 2.20
CA PHE A 193 4.13 -3.20 2.00
C PHE A 193 3.07 -4.10 1.35
N SER A 194 3.12 -4.23 0.05
CA SER A 194 2.29 -5.18 -0.70
C SER A 194 2.78 -6.62 -0.43
N LEU A 195 1.93 -7.44 0.21
CA LEU A 195 2.18 -8.86 0.39
C LEU A 195 1.80 -9.64 -0.86
N THR A 196 2.62 -10.59 -1.27
CA THR A 196 2.37 -11.42 -2.45
C THR A 196 2.05 -12.85 -2.06
N GLY A 197 1.14 -13.51 -2.80
CA GLY A 197 0.84 -14.92 -2.62
C GLY A 197 1.83 -15.85 -3.34
N GLN A 198 2.55 -15.35 -4.34
CA GLN A 198 3.52 -16.13 -5.09
C GLN A 198 4.89 -16.07 -4.40
N PRO A 199 5.54 -17.24 -4.15
CA PRO A 199 6.90 -17.24 -3.64
C PRO A 199 7.84 -16.60 -4.67
N ASN A 200 8.74 -15.73 -4.18
CA ASN A 200 9.71 -15.02 -5.00
C ASN A 200 9.11 -14.16 -6.15
N ALA A 201 7.96 -13.53 -5.93
CA ALA A 201 7.38 -12.63 -6.94
C ALA A 201 8.29 -11.43 -7.25
N MET A 202 9.07 -10.96 -6.28
CA MET A 202 10.04 -9.90 -6.49
C MET A 202 11.16 -10.36 -7.44
N GLY A 203 11.75 -11.53 -7.20
CA GLY A 203 12.75 -12.10 -8.11
C GLY A 203 12.19 -12.35 -9.51
N GLY A 204 10.92 -12.77 -9.61
CA GLY A 204 10.23 -12.87 -10.90
C GLY A 204 10.18 -11.54 -11.66
N ARG A 205 9.93 -10.43 -10.97
CA ARG A 205 9.96 -9.08 -11.57
C ARG A 205 11.36 -8.66 -11.99
N GLU A 206 12.37 -8.99 -11.20
CA GLU A 206 13.78 -8.70 -11.49
C GLU A 206 14.26 -9.38 -12.79
N VAL A 207 13.74 -10.55 -13.10
CA VAL A 207 14.06 -11.27 -14.35
C VAL A 207 13.08 -11.00 -15.50
N GLY A 208 12.15 -10.06 -15.33
CA GLY A 208 11.22 -9.67 -16.40
C GLY A 208 10.00 -10.59 -16.56
N ALA A 209 9.55 -11.25 -15.51
CA ALA A 209 8.40 -12.16 -15.56
C ALA A 209 7.03 -11.46 -15.67
N MET A 210 6.98 -10.15 -15.83
CA MET A 210 5.76 -9.38 -16.09
C MET A 210 5.65 -9.02 -17.56
N ALA A 211 4.44 -9.04 -18.10
CA ALA A 211 4.21 -8.85 -19.55
C ALA A 211 4.83 -7.59 -20.15
N ASN A 212 4.96 -6.52 -19.39
CA ASN A 212 5.49 -5.23 -19.84
C ASN A 212 6.90 -4.91 -19.29
N LEU A 213 7.57 -5.89 -18.70
CA LEU A 213 8.91 -5.71 -18.12
C LEU A 213 9.94 -6.62 -18.81
N LEU A 214 11.14 -6.09 -18.86
CA LEU A 214 12.35 -6.82 -19.20
C LEU A 214 13.23 -6.99 -17.94
N PRO A 215 14.20 -7.91 -17.92
CA PRO A 215 15.13 -8.09 -16.80
C PRO A 215 15.73 -6.77 -16.29
N GLY A 216 15.90 -6.67 -14.97
CA GLY A 216 16.39 -5.45 -14.33
C GLY A 216 15.35 -4.32 -14.29
N HIS A 217 14.06 -4.65 -14.20
CA HIS A 217 12.94 -3.70 -14.18
C HIS A 217 12.88 -2.75 -15.40
N ARG A 218 13.52 -3.13 -16.50
CA ARG A 218 13.55 -2.34 -17.72
C ARG A 218 12.18 -2.35 -18.39
N ASN A 219 11.83 -1.22 -19.01
CA ASN A 219 10.56 -1.09 -19.71
C ASN A 219 10.64 -1.77 -21.10
N LEU A 220 9.69 -2.63 -21.42
CA LEU A 220 9.57 -3.26 -22.73
C LEU A 220 9.44 -2.23 -23.87
N ALA A 221 8.85 -1.06 -23.63
CA ALA A 221 8.76 0.02 -24.61
C ALA A 221 10.12 0.67 -24.97
N SER A 222 11.17 0.45 -24.16
CA SER A 222 12.50 1.00 -24.42
C SER A 222 13.20 0.24 -25.54
N ALA A 223 13.41 0.88 -26.70
CA ALA A 223 14.13 0.29 -27.83
C ALA A 223 15.55 -0.13 -27.44
N ALA A 224 16.30 0.72 -26.72
CA ALA A 224 17.65 0.44 -26.28
C ALA A 224 17.73 -0.79 -25.34
N ALA A 225 16.77 -0.93 -24.42
CA ALA A 225 16.70 -2.10 -23.54
C ALA A 225 16.42 -3.40 -24.34
N ARG A 226 15.53 -3.33 -25.33
CA ARG A 226 15.23 -4.49 -26.21
C ARG A 226 16.45 -4.90 -27.03
N GLU A 227 17.18 -3.95 -27.62
CA GLU A 227 18.37 -4.21 -28.42
C GLU A 227 19.51 -4.85 -27.60
N GLU A 228 19.77 -4.31 -26.41
CA GLU A 228 20.75 -4.87 -25.47
C GLU A 228 20.40 -6.32 -25.10
N LEU A 229 19.14 -6.57 -24.73
CA LEU A 229 18.70 -7.91 -24.35
C LEU A 229 18.57 -8.87 -25.51
N ALA A 230 18.20 -8.41 -26.71
CA ALA A 230 18.23 -9.23 -27.90
C ALA A 230 19.65 -9.74 -28.19
N THR A 231 20.63 -8.87 -28.02
CA THR A 231 22.06 -9.23 -28.15
C THR A 231 22.46 -10.25 -27.08
N LEU A 232 22.10 -10.01 -25.82
CA LEU A 232 22.41 -10.91 -24.71
C LEU A 232 21.77 -12.30 -24.88
N TRP A 233 20.54 -12.36 -25.36
CA TRP A 233 19.81 -13.63 -25.56
C TRP A 233 20.10 -14.30 -26.90
N GLY A 234 20.85 -13.64 -27.80
CA GLY A 234 21.16 -14.17 -29.13
C GLY A 234 19.93 -14.30 -30.04
N VAL A 235 18.94 -13.43 -29.86
CA VAL A 235 17.71 -13.39 -30.69
C VAL A 235 17.74 -12.19 -31.63
N PRO A 236 17.08 -12.28 -32.82
CA PRO A 236 17.13 -11.19 -33.79
C PRO A 236 16.43 -9.91 -33.29
N SER A 237 15.39 -10.03 -32.53
CA SER A 237 14.66 -8.87 -31.94
C SER A 237 13.76 -9.30 -30.78
N ILE A 238 13.38 -8.33 -29.95
CA ILE A 238 12.36 -8.46 -28.92
C ILE A 238 11.18 -7.56 -29.31
N PRO A 239 9.92 -8.07 -29.34
CA PRO A 239 8.74 -7.25 -29.62
C PRO A 239 8.61 -6.06 -28.65
N ASP A 240 7.98 -4.98 -29.10
CA ASP A 240 7.76 -3.78 -28.28
C ASP A 240 6.42 -3.79 -27.50
N GLN A 241 5.62 -4.82 -27.75
CA GLN A 241 4.34 -5.08 -27.07
C GLN A 241 4.31 -6.52 -26.56
N PRO A 242 3.62 -6.76 -25.43
CA PRO A 242 3.44 -8.10 -24.88
C PRO A 242 2.54 -8.99 -25.74
#